data_b4f956d5912cc7aa35f5b66dcc283171
#
_entry.id   b4f956d5912cc7aa35f5b66dcc283171
#
_cell.length_a   1.000
_cell.length_b   1.000
_cell.length_c   1.000
_cell.angle_alpha   90.00
_cell.angle_beta   90.00
_cell.angle_gamma   90.00
#
_symmetry.space_group_name_H-M   'P 1'
#
loop_
_entity.id
_entity.type
_entity.pdbx_description
1 polymer ?
#
loop_
_entity_poly.entity_id
_entity_poly.type
_entity_poly.pdbx_seq_one_letter_code
_entity_poly.pdbx_strand_id
1 'polypeptide(L)'
;MRTILLTGATRGLGRAMVDGFISAGHRVIGCGRSDAEVKRLRSRHPSPNDFYVVDVASDDEVKSWASLVLTACGTPDLVLNNAALINRNAPLWDIGAEEFSRVVDVNIKGVANVIRHFVPSMVRERRGVVVNFSSGWGRSADAEVGPYCATKWAVEGMTKSLARELPEGMAAVALNPGVINTDMLRSCFGRSASTYPTPEQWAQRAVPFLLRLGAAENGESATVPG
;
A
#
# COMPACT_ATOMS: atom_id res chain seq x y z
N MET A 1 -7.69 -19.70 -3.36
CA MET A 1 -6.51 -18.88 -3.69
C MET A 1 -7.00 -17.52 -4.16
N ARG A 2 -6.49 -16.41 -3.63
CA ARG A 2 -6.79 -15.02 -4.09
C ARG A 2 -5.59 -14.46 -4.83
N THR A 3 -5.83 -13.52 -5.74
CA THR A 3 -4.80 -12.70 -6.38
C THR A 3 -4.66 -11.37 -5.63
N ILE A 4 -3.51 -11.14 -5.03
CA ILE A 4 -3.18 -9.96 -4.22
C ILE A 4 -2.31 -9.02 -5.06
N LEU A 5 -2.79 -7.83 -5.34
CA LEU A 5 -2.01 -6.75 -5.95
C LEU A 5 -1.38 -5.90 -4.84
N LEU A 6 -0.05 -5.72 -4.88
CA LEU A 6 0.68 -5.04 -3.80
C LEU A 6 1.68 -4.03 -4.33
N THR A 7 1.51 -2.75 -4.01
CA THR A 7 2.49 -1.72 -4.31
C THR A 7 3.54 -1.60 -3.20
N GLY A 8 4.78 -1.23 -3.56
CA GLY A 8 5.88 -1.14 -2.59
C GLY A 8 6.30 -2.49 -2.00
N ALA A 9 6.30 -3.54 -2.83
CA ALA A 9 6.55 -4.94 -2.44
C ALA A 9 7.99 -5.26 -2.04
N THR A 10 8.95 -4.38 -2.32
CA THR A 10 10.38 -4.72 -2.30
C THR A 10 11.06 -4.60 -0.94
N ARG A 11 10.48 -3.89 0.03
CA ARG A 11 11.05 -3.68 1.38
C ARG A 11 9.97 -3.49 2.45
N GLY A 12 10.40 -3.48 3.71
CA GLY A 12 9.55 -3.15 4.87
C GLY A 12 8.26 -3.99 4.91
N LEU A 13 7.14 -3.35 5.20
CA LEU A 13 5.84 -4.02 5.31
C LEU A 13 5.44 -4.76 4.03
N GLY A 14 5.69 -4.13 2.86
CA GLY A 14 5.38 -4.75 1.56
C GLY A 14 6.11 -6.07 1.37
N ARG A 15 7.39 -6.15 1.70
CA ARG A 15 8.17 -7.38 1.61
C ARG A 15 7.64 -8.45 2.56
N ALA A 16 7.36 -8.09 3.81
CA ALA A 16 6.82 -9.03 4.79
C ALA A 16 5.42 -9.54 4.39
N MET A 17 4.59 -8.68 3.78
CA MET A 17 3.29 -9.10 3.22
C MET A 17 3.45 -10.04 2.03
N VAL A 18 4.41 -9.82 1.13
CA VAL A 18 4.69 -10.78 0.03
C VAL A 18 4.94 -12.17 0.59
N ASP A 19 5.90 -12.28 1.52
CA ASP A 19 6.26 -13.57 2.13
C ASP A 19 5.04 -14.18 2.87
N GLY A 20 4.28 -13.39 3.60
CA GLY A 20 3.11 -13.84 4.36
C GLY A 20 1.94 -14.31 3.49
N PHE A 21 1.58 -13.58 2.44
CA PHE A 21 0.49 -14.00 1.54
C PHE A 21 0.84 -15.25 0.73
N ILE A 22 2.08 -15.35 0.25
CA ILE A 22 2.54 -16.54 -0.48
C ILE A 22 2.55 -17.75 0.45
N SER A 23 3.03 -17.61 1.69
CA SER A 23 2.99 -18.68 2.69
C SER A 23 1.56 -19.11 3.05
N ALA A 24 0.60 -18.19 2.95
CA ALA A 24 -0.83 -18.47 3.15
C ALA A 24 -1.51 -19.08 1.90
N GLY A 25 -0.77 -19.40 0.83
CA GLY A 25 -1.29 -20.03 -0.37
C GLY A 25 -1.98 -19.08 -1.36
N HIS A 26 -1.65 -17.80 -1.32
CA HIS A 26 -2.19 -16.78 -2.22
C HIS A 26 -1.17 -16.38 -3.29
N ARG A 27 -1.66 -15.93 -4.44
CA ARG A 27 -0.85 -15.35 -5.51
C ARG A 27 -0.58 -13.88 -5.22
N VAL A 28 0.67 -13.44 -5.32
CA VAL A 28 1.06 -12.04 -5.16
C VAL A 28 1.58 -11.48 -6.48
N ILE A 29 1.01 -10.37 -6.92
CA ILE A 29 1.48 -9.54 -8.02
C ILE A 29 1.93 -8.21 -7.41
N GLY A 30 3.24 -7.97 -7.40
CA GLY A 30 3.80 -6.83 -6.71
C GLY A 30 4.54 -5.86 -7.61
N CYS A 31 4.75 -4.63 -7.13
CA CYS A 31 5.65 -3.69 -7.79
C CYS A 31 6.55 -2.94 -6.81
N GLY A 32 7.64 -2.43 -7.38
CA GLY A 32 8.58 -1.54 -6.70
C GLY A 32 9.50 -0.87 -7.71
N ARG A 33 10.26 0.14 -7.28
CA ARG A 33 11.09 0.95 -8.19
C ARG A 33 12.49 0.37 -8.45
N SER A 34 12.98 -0.47 -7.56
CA SER A 34 14.34 -1.03 -7.66
C SER A 34 14.33 -2.30 -8.50
N ASP A 35 14.95 -2.25 -9.69
CA ASP A 35 15.10 -3.40 -10.57
C ASP A 35 15.82 -4.57 -9.86
N ALA A 36 16.88 -4.29 -9.11
CA ALA A 36 17.61 -5.32 -8.37
C ALA A 36 16.72 -6.03 -7.34
N GLU A 37 15.91 -5.28 -6.58
CA GLU A 37 15.02 -5.88 -5.59
C GLU A 37 13.83 -6.63 -6.23
N VAL A 38 13.31 -6.13 -7.35
CA VAL A 38 12.28 -6.81 -8.14
C VAL A 38 12.82 -8.14 -8.69
N LYS A 39 14.04 -8.16 -9.23
CA LYS A 39 14.70 -9.40 -9.68
C LYS A 39 14.90 -10.39 -8.54
N ARG A 40 15.27 -9.93 -7.34
CA ARG A 40 15.39 -10.79 -6.14
C ARG A 40 14.04 -11.39 -5.74
N LEU A 41 12.96 -10.59 -5.82
CA LEU A 41 11.61 -11.10 -5.54
C LEU A 41 11.18 -12.18 -6.53
N ARG A 42 11.40 -11.95 -7.83
CA ARG A 42 11.12 -12.95 -8.87
C ARG A 42 11.87 -14.26 -8.68
N SER A 43 13.16 -14.17 -8.33
CA SER A 43 13.98 -15.37 -8.07
C SER A 43 13.51 -16.14 -6.84
N ARG A 44 13.09 -15.42 -5.79
CA ARG A 44 12.64 -16.04 -4.53
C ARG A 44 11.22 -16.61 -4.62
N HIS A 45 10.36 -15.97 -5.40
CA HIS A 45 8.94 -16.29 -5.52
C HIS A 45 8.55 -16.44 -6.99
N PRO A 46 8.85 -17.59 -7.59
CA PRO A 46 8.52 -17.83 -9.00
C PRO A 46 7.00 -17.89 -9.24
N SER A 47 6.59 -18.11 -10.48
CA SER A 47 5.19 -18.30 -10.86
C SER A 47 4.46 -19.22 -9.87
N PRO A 48 3.20 -18.91 -9.50
CA PRO A 48 2.30 -17.95 -10.13
C PRO A 48 2.46 -16.49 -9.67
N ASN A 49 3.45 -16.17 -8.82
CA ASN A 49 3.72 -14.81 -8.40
C ASN A 49 4.50 -14.04 -9.47
N ASP A 50 4.34 -12.73 -9.52
CA ASP A 50 5.18 -11.90 -10.39
C ASP A 50 5.37 -10.49 -9.81
N PHE A 51 6.50 -9.85 -10.16
CA PHE A 51 6.91 -8.56 -9.61
C PHE A 51 7.44 -7.66 -10.73
N TYR A 52 7.08 -6.38 -10.69
CA TYR A 52 7.33 -5.43 -11.76
C TYR A 52 8.10 -4.21 -11.27
N VAL A 53 8.95 -3.66 -12.15
CA VAL A 53 9.55 -2.36 -11.90
C VAL A 53 8.54 -1.30 -12.32
N VAL A 54 7.97 -0.58 -11.36
CA VAL A 54 6.95 0.45 -11.59
C VAL A 54 7.13 1.55 -10.55
N ASP A 55 7.17 2.80 -10.99
CA ASP A 55 6.94 3.95 -10.13
C ASP A 55 5.44 4.28 -10.10
N VAL A 56 4.82 4.10 -8.95
CA VAL A 56 3.38 4.38 -8.78
C VAL A 56 3.03 5.87 -9.02
N ALA A 57 4.00 6.78 -8.89
CA ALA A 57 3.81 8.20 -9.20
C ALA A 57 3.64 8.47 -10.71
N SER A 58 4.08 7.56 -11.57
CA SER A 58 3.90 7.62 -13.03
C SER A 58 2.61 6.95 -13.44
N ASP A 59 1.62 7.73 -13.94
CA ASP A 59 0.34 7.19 -14.41
C ASP A 59 0.53 6.25 -15.60
N ASP A 60 1.43 6.56 -16.53
CA ASP A 60 1.72 5.74 -17.71
C ASP A 60 2.35 4.39 -17.35
N GLU A 61 3.26 4.36 -16.36
CA GLU A 61 3.84 3.09 -15.88
C GLU A 61 2.78 2.24 -15.20
N VAL A 62 1.92 2.83 -14.35
CA VAL A 62 0.83 2.10 -13.69
C VAL A 62 -0.19 1.60 -14.71
N LYS A 63 -0.54 2.40 -15.74
CA LYS A 63 -1.42 2.00 -16.84
C LYS A 63 -0.88 0.80 -17.60
N SER A 64 0.40 0.85 -17.96
CA SER A 64 1.07 -0.24 -18.68
C SER A 64 1.12 -1.51 -17.83
N TRP A 65 1.47 -1.38 -16.56
CA TRP A 65 1.47 -2.47 -15.59
C TRP A 65 0.08 -3.10 -15.42
N ALA A 66 -0.95 -2.26 -15.27
CA ALA A 66 -2.33 -2.74 -15.15
C ALA A 66 -2.78 -3.53 -16.38
N SER A 67 -2.46 -3.04 -17.59
CA SER A 67 -2.76 -3.76 -18.83
C SER A 67 -2.13 -5.14 -18.86
N LEU A 68 -0.84 -5.27 -18.51
CA LEU A 68 -0.12 -6.54 -18.44
C LEU A 68 -0.74 -7.49 -17.41
N VAL A 69 -0.97 -6.99 -16.19
CA VAL A 69 -1.49 -7.80 -15.09
C VAL A 69 -2.92 -8.28 -15.38
N LEU A 70 -3.81 -7.39 -15.80
CA LEU A 70 -5.20 -7.75 -16.07
C LEU A 70 -5.33 -8.75 -17.22
N THR A 71 -4.46 -8.67 -18.23
CA THR A 71 -4.43 -9.63 -19.34
C THR A 71 -3.89 -11.00 -18.89
N ALA A 72 -2.80 -11.02 -18.12
CA ALA A 72 -2.12 -12.28 -17.77
C ALA A 72 -2.70 -12.95 -16.52
N CYS A 73 -3.25 -12.18 -15.59
CA CYS A 73 -3.62 -12.64 -14.25
C CYS A 73 -5.11 -12.47 -13.92
N GLY A 74 -5.83 -11.70 -14.73
CA GLY A 74 -7.21 -11.30 -14.43
C GLY A 74 -7.32 -10.22 -13.36
N THR A 75 -8.53 -9.99 -12.92
CA THR A 75 -8.87 -8.99 -11.91
C THR A 75 -8.37 -9.40 -10.52
N PRO A 76 -7.65 -8.55 -9.79
CA PRO A 76 -7.21 -8.85 -8.43
C PRO A 76 -8.38 -8.92 -7.44
N ASP A 77 -8.26 -9.79 -6.44
CA ASP A 77 -9.24 -9.91 -5.35
C ASP A 77 -8.99 -8.91 -4.21
N LEU A 78 -7.72 -8.50 -4.04
CA LEU A 78 -7.28 -7.58 -3.00
C LEU A 78 -6.19 -6.66 -3.57
N VAL A 79 -6.43 -5.36 -3.53
CA VAL A 79 -5.47 -4.33 -3.92
C VAL A 79 -4.94 -3.64 -2.67
N LEU A 80 -3.62 -3.66 -2.49
CA LEU A 80 -2.92 -3.08 -1.35
C LEU A 80 -2.04 -1.91 -1.81
N ASN A 81 -2.53 -0.69 -1.64
CA ASN A 81 -1.79 0.54 -1.88
C ASN A 81 -0.89 0.84 -0.69
N ASN A 82 0.26 0.16 -0.64
CA ASN A 82 1.24 0.24 0.46
C ASN A 82 2.44 1.15 0.15
N ALA A 83 2.77 1.36 -1.13
CA ALA A 83 3.88 2.24 -1.51
C ALA A 83 3.71 3.63 -0.90
N ALA A 84 4.71 4.10 -0.16
CA ALA A 84 4.70 5.42 0.48
C ALA A 84 6.12 5.94 0.70
N LEU A 85 6.21 7.27 0.82
CA LEU A 85 7.38 8.01 1.28
C LEU A 85 7.01 8.84 2.51
N ILE A 86 8.01 9.15 3.33
CA ILE A 86 7.93 10.15 4.38
C ILE A 86 8.99 11.22 4.11
N ASN A 87 8.72 12.46 4.49
CA ASN A 87 9.71 13.54 4.44
C ASN A 87 10.76 13.38 5.54
N ARG A 88 11.90 14.05 5.41
CA ARG A 88 12.86 14.20 6.51
C ARG A 88 12.19 14.95 7.67
N ASN A 89 12.57 14.65 8.90
CA ASN A 89 12.11 15.40 10.05
C ASN A 89 12.59 16.84 9.97
N ALA A 90 11.67 17.77 9.77
CA ALA A 90 11.91 19.22 9.80
C ALA A 90 10.61 19.98 9.97
N PRO A 91 10.65 21.20 10.52
CA PRO A 91 9.52 22.12 10.53
C PRO A 91 8.94 22.28 9.11
N LEU A 92 7.63 22.45 9.00
CA LEU A 92 6.95 22.47 7.70
C LEU A 92 7.49 23.55 6.74
N TRP A 93 7.89 24.68 7.26
CA TRP A 93 8.47 25.78 6.48
C TRP A 93 9.90 25.54 5.99
N ASP A 94 10.59 24.51 6.52
CA ASP A 94 11.94 24.10 6.11
C ASP A 94 11.92 22.89 5.13
N ILE A 95 10.75 22.37 4.80
CA ILE A 95 10.60 21.30 3.80
C ILE A 95 10.65 21.89 2.40
N GLY A 96 11.63 21.44 1.60
CA GLY A 96 11.77 21.89 0.20
C GLY A 96 10.57 21.48 -0.67
N ALA A 97 10.26 22.32 -1.67
CA ALA A 97 9.13 22.09 -2.57
C ALA A 97 9.21 20.74 -3.31
N GLU A 98 10.41 20.34 -3.74
CA GLU A 98 10.63 19.05 -4.41
C GLU A 98 10.36 17.86 -3.49
N GLU A 99 10.82 17.93 -2.23
CA GLU A 99 10.57 16.89 -1.24
C GLU A 99 9.07 16.76 -0.94
N PHE A 100 8.41 17.91 -0.74
CA PHE A 100 6.96 17.97 -0.53
C PHE A 100 6.22 17.34 -1.72
N SER A 101 6.52 17.76 -2.94
CA SER A 101 5.92 17.26 -4.17
C SER A 101 6.10 15.76 -4.31
N ARG A 102 7.29 15.25 -4.02
CA ARG A 102 7.60 13.83 -4.11
C ARG A 102 6.79 12.96 -3.14
N VAL A 103 6.56 13.46 -1.91
CA VAL A 103 5.70 12.76 -0.94
C VAL A 103 4.25 12.73 -1.44
N VAL A 104 3.75 13.84 -1.99
CA VAL A 104 2.40 13.93 -2.60
C VAL A 104 2.29 13.00 -3.81
N ASP A 105 3.26 13.00 -4.70
CA ASP A 105 3.25 12.19 -5.93
C ASP A 105 3.14 10.70 -5.63
N VAL A 106 3.91 10.21 -4.66
CA VAL A 106 3.86 8.79 -4.31
C VAL A 106 2.63 8.46 -3.47
N ASN A 107 2.35 9.24 -2.41
CA ASN A 107 1.37 8.86 -1.40
C ASN A 107 -0.08 9.17 -1.81
N ILE A 108 -0.29 10.15 -2.69
CA ILE A 108 -1.63 10.54 -3.16
C ILE A 108 -1.82 10.13 -4.62
N LYS A 109 -1.01 10.68 -5.54
CA LYS A 109 -1.17 10.39 -6.97
C LYS A 109 -0.91 8.91 -7.26
N GLY A 110 0.08 8.27 -6.59
CA GLY A 110 0.35 6.85 -6.72
C GLY A 110 -0.84 5.98 -6.35
N VAL A 111 -1.53 6.29 -5.25
CA VAL A 111 -2.77 5.60 -4.86
C VAL A 111 -3.87 5.83 -5.90
N ALA A 112 -4.06 7.08 -6.35
CA ALA A 112 -5.06 7.42 -7.37
C ALA A 112 -4.80 6.72 -8.71
N ASN A 113 -3.54 6.60 -9.14
CA ASN A 113 -3.15 5.91 -10.38
C ASN A 113 -3.51 4.42 -10.30
N VAL A 114 -3.19 3.75 -9.19
CA VAL A 114 -3.56 2.34 -9.01
C VAL A 114 -5.08 2.16 -9.01
N ILE A 115 -5.81 3.00 -8.28
CA ILE A 115 -7.28 2.99 -8.28
C ILE A 115 -7.80 3.16 -9.72
N ARG A 116 -7.34 4.15 -10.47
CA ARG A 116 -7.77 4.45 -11.84
C ARG A 116 -7.62 3.27 -12.78
N HIS A 117 -6.54 2.53 -12.69
CA HIS A 117 -6.21 1.50 -13.68
C HIS A 117 -6.63 0.07 -13.27
N PHE A 118 -6.84 -0.22 -11.99
CA PHE A 118 -7.24 -1.55 -11.53
C PHE A 118 -8.69 -1.64 -11.07
N VAL A 119 -9.21 -0.63 -10.37
CA VAL A 119 -10.56 -0.70 -9.78
C VAL A 119 -11.67 -0.83 -10.83
N PRO A 120 -11.60 -0.24 -12.04
CA PRO A 120 -12.65 -0.45 -13.05
C PRO A 120 -12.89 -1.93 -13.43
N SER A 121 -11.85 -2.77 -13.41
CA SER A 121 -12.02 -4.22 -13.64
C SER A 121 -12.74 -4.89 -12.47
N MET A 122 -12.39 -4.52 -11.22
CA MET A 122 -13.03 -5.02 -10.01
C MET A 122 -14.51 -4.61 -9.95
N VAL A 123 -14.83 -3.37 -10.35
CA VAL A 123 -16.22 -2.87 -10.41
C VAL A 123 -17.04 -3.67 -11.44
N ARG A 124 -16.49 -3.97 -12.63
CA ARG A 124 -17.20 -4.81 -13.63
C ARG A 124 -17.51 -6.19 -13.10
N GLU A 125 -16.62 -6.78 -12.30
CA GLU A 125 -16.82 -8.09 -11.68
C GLU A 125 -17.57 -8.02 -10.35
N ARG A 126 -17.85 -6.82 -9.84
CA ARG A 126 -18.56 -6.54 -8.56
C ARG A 126 -17.91 -7.29 -7.38
N ARG A 127 -16.61 -7.40 -7.35
CA ARG A 127 -15.86 -8.13 -6.30
C ARG A 127 -14.52 -7.53 -5.98
N GLY A 128 -14.07 -7.73 -4.75
CA GLY A 128 -12.74 -7.39 -4.29
C GLY A 128 -12.70 -6.26 -3.26
N VAL A 129 -11.53 -6.10 -2.67
CA VAL A 129 -11.26 -5.10 -1.63
C VAL A 129 -10.08 -4.24 -2.02
N VAL A 130 -10.19 -2.93 -1.85
CA VAL A 130 -9.11 -1.96 -2.01
C VAL A 130 -8.69 -1.47 -0.63
N VAL A 131 -7.44 -1.71 -0.25
CA VAL A 131 -6.88 -1.24 1.03
C VAL A 131 -5.84 -0.17 0.74
N ASN A 132 -6.10 1.05 1.20
CA ASN A 132 -5.17 2.16 1.12
C ASN A 132 -4.45 2.33 2.46
N PHE A 133 -3.13 2.16 2.47
CA PHE A 133 -2.34 2.27 3.70
C PHE A 133 -2.29 3.73 4.17
N SER A 134 -3.03 3.98 5.23
CA SER A 134 -3.04 5.21 6.00
C SER A 134 -1.96 5.16 7.10
N SER A 135 -2.21 5.80 8.22
CA SER A 135 -1.34 5.87 9.39
C SER A 135 -2.16 6.37 10.58
N GLY A 136 -1.64 6.27 11.80
CA GLY A 136 -2.10 7.07 12.93
C GLY A 136 -2.08 8.57 12.59
N TRP A 137 -1.08 9.01 11.82
CA TRP A 137 -0.96 10.39 11.32
C TRP A 137 -1.89 10.74 10.15
N GLY A 138 -2.76 9.85 9.71
CA GLY A 138 -3.93 10.15 8.87
C GLY A 138 -5.18 10.51 9.68
N ARG A 139 -5.11 10.40 11.02
CA ARG A 139 -6.20 10.68 11.99
C ARG A 139 -5.75 11.62 13.10
N SER A 140 -4.44 11.91 13.16
CA SER A 140 -3.78 12.87 14.03
C SER A 140 -2.66 13.56 13.27
N ALA A 141 -1.91 14.44 13.91
CA ALA A 141 -0.75 15.08 13.32
C ALA A 141 0.38 15.12 14.34
N ASP A 142 1.61 15.28 13.86
CA ASP A 142 2.78 15.49 14.67
C ASP A 142 3.71 16.52 14.02
N ALA A 143 4.60 17.10 14.80
CA ALA A 143 5.60 18.02 14.30
C ALA A 143 6.58 17.33 13.34
N GLU A 144 7.21 18.10 12.47
CA GLU A 144 8.29 17.70 11.56
C GLU A 144 7.90 16.68 10.46
N VAL A 145 6.69 16.15 10.45
CA VAL A 145 6.19 15.18 9.45
C VAL A 145 4.95 15.71 8.70
N GLY A 146 4.82 17.03 8.59
CA GLY A 146 3.66 17.71 8.01
C GLY A 146 3.24 17.21 6.61
N PRO A 147 4.15 17.10 5.60
CA PRO A 147 3.81 16.58 4.29
C PRO A 147 3.25 15.14 4.35
N TYR A 148 3.86 14.27 5.14
CA TYR A 148 3.38 12.90 5.33
C TYR A 148 1.98 12.87 5.97
N CYS A 149 1.78 13.61 7.07
CA CYS A 149 0.46 13.75 7.70
C CYS A 149 -0.60 14.18 6.69
N ALA A 150 -0.34 15.26 5.94
CA ALA A 150 -1.26 15.77 4.92
C ALA A 150 -1.64 14.70 3.90
N THR A 151 -0.66 13.91 3.42
CA THR A 151 -0.95 12.83 2.47
C THR A 151 -1.75 11.69 3.09
N LYS A 152 -1.55 11.37 4.36
CA LYS A 152 -2.32 10.29 5.03
C LYS A 152 -3.75 10.73 5.36
N TRP A 153 -3.98 12.01 5.68
CA TRP A 153 -5.33 12.58 5.74
C TRP A 153 -6.03 12.53 4.37
N ALA A 154 -5.32 12.84 3.29
CA ALA A 154 -5.86 12.73 1.93
C ALA A 154 -6.24 11.28 1.58
N VAL A 155 -5.44 10.30 1.97
CA VAL A 155 -5.73 8.86 1.78
C VAL A 155 -7.01 8.45 2.52
N GLU A 156 -7.22 8.91 3.76
CA GLU A 156 -8.47 8.66 4.50
C GLU A 156 -9.67 9.22 3.74
N GLY A 157 -9.59 10.47 3.28
CA GLY A 157 -10.66 11.13 2.50
C GLY A 157 -10.95 10.43 1.18
N MET A 158 -9.90 10.13 0.38
CA MET A 158 -10.05 9.39 -0.89
C MET A 158 -10.70 8.02 -0.68
N THR A 159 -10.31 7.30 0.36
CA THR A 159 -10.86 5.98 0.64
C THR A 159 -12.33 6.03 0.96
N LYS A 160 -12.76 7.00 1.77
CA LYS A 160 -14.18 7.20 2.10
C LYS A 160 -15.00 7.61 0.88
N SER A 161 -14.44 8.42 -0.02
CA SER A 161 -15.10 8.77 -1.30
C SER A 161 -15.25 7.52 -2.18
N LEU A 162 -14.15 6.80 -2.40
CA LEU A 162 -14.16 5.56 -3.19
C LEU A 162 -15.20 4.56 -2.66
N ALA A 163 -15.29 4.39 -1.34
CA ALA A 163 -16.24 3.48 -0.72
C ALA A 163 -17.70 3.77 -1.08
N ARG A 164 -18.04 5.04 -1.32
CA ARG A 164 -19.38 5.46 -1.73
C ARG A 164 -19.68 5.23 -3.21
N GLU A 165 -18.63 5.05 -4.02
CA GLU A 165 -18.70 4.84 -5.46
C GLU A 165 -18.67 3.36 -5.83
N LEU A 166 -18.19 2.48 -4.91
CA LEU A 166 -18.10 1.05 -5.16
C LEU A 166 -19.49 0.38 -5.12
N PRO A 167 -19.72 -0.61 -6.01
CA PRO A 167 -20.94 -1.41 -5.97
C PRO A 167 -20.97 -2.30 -4.73
N GLU A 168 -22.18 -2.73 -4.35
CA GLU A 168 -22.38 -3.73 -3.30
C GLU A 168 -21.51 -4.98 -3.54
N GLY A 169 -20.96 -5.53 -2.45
CA GLY A 169 -20.04 -6.68 -2.50
C GLY A 169 -18.55 -6.29 -2.55
N MET A 170 -18.24 -5.02 -2.79
CA MET A 170 -16.87 -4.48 -2.77
C MET A 170 -16.61 -3.64 -1.51
N ALA A 171 -15.34 -3.38 -1.22
CA ALA A 171 -14.95 -2.48 -0.14
C ALA A 171 -13.70 -1.66 -0.47
N ALA A 172 -13.67 -0.43 0.07
CA ALA A 172 -12.47 0.38 0.20
C ALA A 172 -12.22 0.67 1.67
N VAL A 173 -11.00 0.38 2.16
CA VAL A 173 -10.63 0.46 3.58
C VAL A 173 -9.36 1.29 3.72
N ALA A 174 -9.37 2.29 4.59
CA ALA A 174 -8.16 3.01 5.00
C ALA A 174 -7.51 2.28 6.17
N LEU A 175 -6.29 1.78 6.00
CA LEU A 175 -5.62 0.94 6.98
C LEU A 175 -4.49 1.68 7.70
N ASN A 176 -4.61 1.82 9.02
CA ASN A 176 -3.47 2.15 9.86
C ASN A 176 -2.71 0.85 10.21
N PRO A 177 -1.45 0.69 9.75
CA PRO A 177 -0.68 -0.51 10.07
C PRO A 177 -0.18 -0.55 11.52
N GLY A 178 -0.26 0.57 12.26
CA GLY A 178 0.39 0.76 13.55
C GLY A 178 1.83 1.26 13.38
N VAL A 179 2.63 1.14 14.45
CA VAL A 179 4.04 1.55 14.46
C VAL A 179 4.92 0.31 14.35
N ILE A 180 5.73 0.23 13.28
CA ILE A 180 6.52 -0.96 12.95
C ILE A 180 7.96 -0.55 12.63
N ASN A 181 8.94 -1.30 13.11
CA ASN A 181 10.37 -1.08 12.93
C ASN A 181 10.80 -1.27 11.47
N THR A 182 10.57 -0.27 10.65
CA THR A 182 10.96 -0.18 9.24
C THR A 182 12.04 0.87 9.06
N ASP A 183 12.67 0.93 7.86
CA ASP A 183 13.58 2.02 7.51
C ASP A 183 12.89 3.39 7.60
N MET A 184 11.61 3.44 7.20
CA MET A 184 10.78 4.64 7.32
C MET A 184 10.63 5.08 8.78
N LEU A 185 10.35 4.16 9.71
CA LEU A 185 10.27 4.51 11.12
C LEU A 185 11.62 4.94 11.67
N ARG A 186 12.68 4.23 11.29
CA ARG A 186 14.05 4.58 11.73
C ARG A 186 14.49 5.97 11.26
N SER A 187 14.04 6.43 10.09
CA SER A 187 14.34 7.79 9.63
C SER A 187 13.71 8.88 10.49
N CYS A 188 12.57 8.59 11.16
CA CYS A 188 11.88 9.55 12.03
C CYS A 188 12.26 9.41 13.51
N PHE A 189 12.39 8.17 14.00
CA PHE A 189 12.54 7.86 15.43
C PHE A 189 13.95 7.39 15.80
N GLY A 190 14.86 7.27 14.84
CA GLY A 190 16.22 6.82 15.09
C GLY A 190 16.25 5.45 15.80
N ARG A 191 17.03 5.35 16.88
CA ARG A 191 17.21 4.10 17.65
C ARG A 191 15.94 3.63 18.35
N SER A 192 15.02 4.53 18.70
CA SER A 192 13.77 4.16 19.37
C SER A 192 12.86 3.29 18.50
N ALA A 193 13.06 3.27 17.18
CA ALA A 193 12.33 2.39 16.27
C ALA A 193 12.51 0.90 16.61
N SER A 194 13.62 0.50 17.22
CA SER A 194 13.90 -0.90 17.57
C SER A 194 13.01 -1.49 18.66
N THR A 195 12.28 -0.65 19.41
CA THR A 195 11.33 -1.11 20.44
C THR A 195 10.01 -1.61 19.85
N TYR A 196 9.75 -1.33 18.56
CA TYR A 196 8.54 -1.74 17.87
C TYR A 196 8.70 -3.07 17.13
N PRO A 197 7.60 -3.80 16.84
CA PRO A 197 7.64 -5.08 16.13
C PRO A 197 8.35 -4.96 14.78
N THR A 198 9.02 -6.04 14.37
CA THR A 198 9.57 -6.12 13.01
C THR A 198 8.45 -6.26 11.97
N PRO A 199 8.71 -5.96 10.68
CA PRO A 199 7.74 -6.21 9.61
C PRO A 199 7.24 -7.64 9.56
N GLU A 200 8.10 -8.62 9.84
CA GLU A 200 7.77 -10.05 9.83
C GLU A 200 6.81 -10.40 10.98
N GLN A 201 7.07 -9.91 12.19
CA GLN A 201 6.18 -10.07 13.35
C GLN A 201 4.82 -9.42 13.11
N TRP A 202 4.82 -8.23 12.52
CA TRP A 202 3.59 -7.53 12.15
C TRP A 202 2.80 -8.30 11.10
N ALA A 203 3.45 -8.83 10.06
CA ALA A 203 2.80 -9.56 8.97
C ALA A 203 2.06 -10.81 9.45
N GLN A 204 2.52 -11.46 10.53
CA GLN A 204 1.82 -12.61 11.12
C GLN A 204 0.38 -12.27 11.56
N ARG A 205 0.13 -11.03 11.98
CA ARG A 205 -1.20 -10.55 12.36
C ARG A 205 -1.91 -9.84 11.21
N ALA A 206 -1.17 -9.06 10.44
CA ALA A 206 -1.72 -8.24 9.36
C ALA A 206 -2.23 -9.07 8.19
N VAL A 207 -1.52 -10.12 7.78
CA VAL A 207 -1.94 -10.95 6.65
C VAL A 207 -3.29 -11.64 6.90
N PRO A 208 -3.53 -12.36 8.01
CA PRO A 208 -4.85 -12.91 8.31
C PRO A 208 -5.93 -11.82 8.45
N PHE A 209 -5.59 -10.65 9.00
CA PHE A 209 -6.52 -9.52 9.10
C PHE A 209 -6.93 -9.01 7.72
N LEU A 210 -5.97 -8.74 6.83
CA LEU A 210 -6.22 -8.26 5.47
C LEU A 210 -7.05 -9.26 4.65
N LEU A 211 -6.83 -10.56 4.84
CA LEU A 211 -7.58 -11.62 4.16
C LEU A 211 -9.05 -11.74 4.63
N ARG A 212 -9.39 -11.21 5.82
CA ARG A 212 -10.77 -11.20 6.31
C ARG A 212 -11.57 -9.97 5.89
N LEU A 213 -10.91 -8.92 5.41
CA LEU A 213 -11.62 -7.72 4.96
C LEU A 213 -12.57 -8.05 3.81
N GLY A 214 -13.75 -7.47 3.86
CA GLY A 214 -14.83 -7.68 2.90
C GLY A 214 -15.77 -6.49 2.84
N ALA A 215 -16.96 -6.70 2.29
CA ALA A 215 -17.97 -5.65 2.10
C ALA A 215 -18.44 -5.00 3.42
N ALA A 216 -18.36 -5.71 4.54
CA ALA A 216 -18.75 -5.18 5.84
C ALA A 216 -17.86 -4.01 6.31
N GLU A 217 -16.58 -3.98 5.88
CA GLU A 217 -15.62 -2.95 6.26
C GLU A 217 -15.56 -1.79 5.25
N ASN A 218 -16.52 -1.70 4.30
CA ASN A 218 -16.52 -0.65 3.28
C ASN A 218 -16.62 0.76 3.89
N GLY A 219 -15.64 1.60 3.62
CA GLY A 219 -15.52 2.97 4.14
C GLY A 219 -14.89 3.08 5.53
N GLU A 220 -14.52 1.95 6.14
CA GLU A 220 -13.91 1.93 7.46
C GLU A 220 -12.48 2.47 7.47
N SER A 221 -12.14 3.08 8.60
CA SER A 221 -10.78 3.47 8.96
C SER A 221 -10.22 2.44 9.95
N ALA A 222 -9.78 1.30 9.43
CA ALA A 222 -9.33 0.16 10.22
C ALA A 222 -7.91 0.34 10.78
N THR A 223 -7.60 -0.44 11.82
CA THR A 223 -6.22 -0.56 12.37
C THR A 223 -5.89 -2.05 12.51
N VAL A 224 -4.66 -2.43 12.12
CA VAL A 224 -4.19 -3.81 12.33
C VAL A 224 -4.16 -4.09 13.83
N PRO A 225 -4.75 -5.20 14.31
CA PRO A 225 -4.73 -5.56 15.73
C PRO A 225 -3.32 -5.67 16.29
N GLY A 226 -3.11 -5.17 17.51
CA GLY A 226 -1.84 -5.17 18.23
C GLY A 226 -1.39 -6.55 18.72
#